data_d07dd92d09cd8f077b3d3d2b68737df9
#
_entry.id   d07dd92d09cd8f077b3d3d2b68737df9
#
_cell.length_a   1.000
_cell.length_b   1.000
_cell.length_c   1.000
_cell.angle_alpha   90.00
_cell.angle_beta   90.00
_cell.angle_gamma   90.00
#
_symmetry.space_group_name_H-M   'P 1'
#
loop_
_entity.id
_entity.type
_entity.pdbx_description
1 polymer ?
#
loop_
_entity_poly.entity_id
_entity_poly.type
_entity_poly.pdbx_seq_one_letter_code
_entity_poly.pdbx_strand_id
1 'polypeptide(L)'
;MQGIITLGEALIDFTPLDNQNMDFRKNPGGAPANVAVALSRLGIDVSFIGKVGDDVLGNFLAKKLQLEKVNIDNLILTEEAKTAITFVTLDEDGDRSFDFYIDPSADRFLRAEEIDHKLFEKNKIYHFGSISLIDEPARTATKKGI
;
A
#
# COMPACT_ATOMS: atom_id res chain seq x y z
N MET A 1 22.93 7.26 6.02
CA MET A 1 22.19 6.20 6.77
C MET A 1 21.65 5.23 5.74
N GLN A 2 21.69 3.95 5.98
CA GLN A 2 21.20 2.97 5.02
C GLN A 2 19.70 2.85 5.25
N GLY A 3 18.92 3.11 4.20
CA GLY A 3 17.46 3.15 4.25
C GLY A 3 16.80 1.76 4.25
N ILE A 4 15.48 1.77 4.30
CA ILE A 4 14.62 0.59 4.26
C ILE A 4 13.70 0.70 3.04
N ILE A 5 13.51 -0.41 2.35
CA ILE A 5 12.49 -0.54 1.30
C ILE A 5 11.29 -1.26 1.91
N THR A 6 10.09 -0.75 1.65
CA THR A 6 8.85 -1.48 1.88
C THR A 6 8.14 -1.68 0.56
N LEU A 7 7.64 -2.89 0.30
CA LEU A 7 6.91 -3.23 -0.93
C LEU A 7 5.57 -3.89 -0.59
N GLY A 8 4.55 -3.49 -1.30
CA GLY A 8 3.24 -4.14 -1.27
C GLY A 8 2.09 -3.17 -1.51
N GLU A 9 0.93 -3.51 -0.93
CA GLU A 9 -0.28 -2.75 -1.10
C GLU A 9 -0.25 -1.41 -0.34
N ALA A 10 -0.77 -0.39 -1.01
CA ALA A 10 -1.34 0.81 -0.42
C ALA A 10 -2.81 0.86 -0.83
N LEU A 11 -3.70 1.04 0.12
CA LEU A 11 -5.14 0.95 -0.09
C LEU A 11 -5.90 1.99 0.75
N ILE A 12 -7.18 2.09 0.49
CA ILE A 12 -8.08 2.91 1.29
C ILE A 12 -8.91 2.03 2.20
N ASP A 13 -8.85 2.30 3.50
CA ASP A 13 -9.77 1.75 4.48
C ASP A 13 -10.90 2.75 4.75
N PHE A 14 -12.13 2.37 4.40
CA PHE A 14 -13.32 3.05 4.86
C PHE A 14 -13.75 2.48 6.20
N THR A 15 -13.52 3.23 7.28
CA THR A 15 -13.86 2.81 8.64
C THR A 15 -15.16 3.48 9.10
N PRO A 16 -16.09 2.75 9.73
CA PRO A 16 -17.35 3.32 10.15
C PRO A 16 -17.14 4.34 11.28
N LEU A 17 -17.94 5.39 11.29
CA LEU A 17 -17.95 6.41 12.33
C LEU A 17 -18.96 6.08 13.45
N ASP A 18 -19.85 5.15 13.19
CA ASP A 18 -20.89 4.72 14.12
C ASP A 18 -21.20 3.21 13.99
N ASN A 19 -21.98 2.67 14.90
CA ASN A 19 -22.37 1.26 14.91
C ASN A 19 -23.44 0.90 13.85
N GLN A 20 -23.97 1.89 13.12
CA GLN A 20 -24.96 1.67 12.07
C GLN A 20 -24.31 1.48 10.69
N ASN A 21 -22.99 1.69 10.59
CA ASN A 21 -22.23 1.59 9.34
C ASN A 21 -22.79 2.51 8.22
N MET A 22 -23.33 3.66 8.59
CA MET A 22 -23.90 4.61 7.64
C MET A 22 -22.87 5.62 7.14
N ASP A 23 -22.04 6.13 8.05
CA ASP A 23 -21.00 7.10 7.74
C ASP A 23 -19.62 6.47 7.87
N PHE A 24 -18.74 6.77 6.92
CA PHE A 24 -17.40 6.20 6.87
C PHE A 24 -16.33 7.27 6.75
N ARG A 25 -15.22 7.06 7.44
CA ARG A 25 -14.00 7.84 7.27
C ARG A 25 -13.06 7.15 6.30
N LYS A 26 -12.58 7.90 5.33
CA LYS A 26 -11.53 7.49 4.40
C LYS A 26 -10.17 7.58 5.08
N ASN A 27 -9.49 6.45 5.25
CA ASN A 27 -8.15 6.38 5.83
C ASN A 27 -7.17 5.75 4.84
N PRO A 28 -5.92 6.24 4.76
CA PRO A 28 -4.86 5.51 4.08
C PRO A 28 -4.54 4.24 4.88
N GLY A 29 -4.36 3.13 4.18
CA GLY A 29 -4.07 1.82 4.74
C GLY A 29 -3.12 1.02 3.86
N GLY A 30 -3.03 -0.28 4.16
CA GLY A 30 -2.07 -1.20 3.57
C GLY A 30 -0.90 -1.47 4.52
N ALA A 31 -0.66 -2.74 4.86
CA ALA A 31 0.34 -3.10 5.87
C ALA A 31 1.74 -2.57 5.53
N PRO A 32 2.32 -2.78 4.31
CA PRO A 32 3.65 -2.26 3.99
C PRO A 32 3.68 -0.72 3.88
N ALA A 33 2.60 -0.07 3.46
CA ALA A 33 2.51 1.38 3.46
C ALA A 33 2.49 1.95 4.89
N ASN A 34 1.79 1.30 5.82
CA ASN A 34 1.79 1.67 7.23
C ASN A 34 3.18 1.51 7.86
N VAL A 35 3.92 0.45 7.51
CA VAL A 35 5.32 0.28 7.95
C VAL A 35 6.20 1.41 7.42
N ALA A 36 6.05 1.80 6.14
CA ALA A 36 6.78 2.93 5.57
C ALA A 36 6.55 4.22 6.36
N VAL A 37 5.30 4.54 6.65
CA VAL A 37 4.93 5.74 7.42
C VAL A 37 5.51 5.69 8.84
N ALA A 38 5.40 4.54 9.51
CA ALA A 38 5.94 4.36 10.86
C ALA A 38 7.45 4.57 10.90
N LEU A 39 8.19 3.98 9.96
CA LEU A 39 9.64 4.14 9.83
C LEU A 39 10.04 5.59 9.57
N SER A 40 9.34 6.26 8.66
CA SER A 40 9.60 7.68 8.36
C SER A 40 9.36 8.58 9.57
N ARG A 41 8.32 8.33 10.35
CA ARG A 41 8.05 9.06 11.61
C ARG A 41 9.12 8.85 12.68
N LEU A 42 9.81 7.70 12.63
CA LEU A 42 10.96 7.41 13.48
C LEU A 42 12.28 8.02 12.95
N GLY A 43 12.23 8.77 11.85
CA GLY A 43 13.40 9.43 11.27
C GLY A 43 14.28 8.49 10.42
N ILE A 44 13.74 7.35 9.97
CA ILE A 44 14.43 6.40 9.11
C ILE A 44 14.11 6.73 7.66
N ASP A 45 15.14 6.74 6.79
CA ASP A 45 14.94 6.87 5.37
C ASP A 45 14.23 5.63 4.83
N VAL A 46 13.07 5.83 4.21
CA VAL A 46 12.25 4.74 3.68
C VAL A 46 11.76 5.04 2.28
N SER A 47 11.83 4.04 1.41
CA SER A 47 11.26 4.04 0.07
C SER A 47 10.12 3.03 -0.01
N PHE A 48 8.98 3.47 -0.55
CA PHE A 48 7.83 2.61 -0.78
C PHE A 48 7.76 2.19 -2.25
N ILE A 49 7.64 0.90 -2.49
CA ILE A 49 7.38 0.30 -3.80
C ILE A 49 5.96 -0.24 -3.81
N GLY A 50 5.17 0.20 -4.77
CA GLY A 50 3.78 -0.27 -4.91
C GLY A 50 3.14 0.22 -6.18
N LYS A 51 1.90 -0.19 -6.41
CA LYS A 51 1.10 0.25 -7.54
C LYS A 51 -0.31 0.57 -7.07
N VAL A 52 -0.80 1.74 -7.46
CA VAL A 52 -2.17 2.21 -7.18
C VAL A 52 -2.81 2.67 -8.47
N GLY A 53 -4.12 2.76 -8.50
CA GLY A 53 -4.81 3.31 -9.68
C GLY A 53 -4.47 4.78 -9.89
N ASP A 54 -4.38 5.21 -11.15
CA ASP A 54 -4.44 6.63 -11.48
C ASP A 54 -5.88 7.11 -11.35
N ASP A 55 -6.29 7.28 -10.12
CA ASP A 55 -7.63 7.66 -9.70
C ASP A 55 -7.57 8.57 -8.46
N VAL A 56 -8.73 9.06 -8.03
CA VAL A 56 -8.81 9.98 -6.88
C VAL A 56 -8.25 9.37 -5.59
N LEU A 57 -8.33 8.06 -5.42
CA LEU A 57 -7.85 7.37 -4.22
C LEU A 57 -6.34 7.10 -4.28
N GLY A 58 -5.83 6.69 -5.44
CA GLY A 58 -4.39 6.49 -5.67
C GLY A 58 -3.61 7.80 -5.52
N ASN A 59 -4.11 8.88 -6.10
CA ASN A 59 -3.53 10.22 -5.94
C ASN A 59 -3.59 10.70 -4.49
N PHE A 60 -4.66 10.39 -3.76
CA PHE A 60 -4.74 10.67 -2.32
C PHE A 60 -3.67 9.90 -1.52
N LEU A 61 -3.46 8.61 -1.80
CA LEU A 61 -2.44 7.79 -1.13
C LEU A 61 -1.03 8.32 -1.42
N ALA A 62 -0.71 8.62 -2.67
CA ALA A 62 0.56 9.20 -3.06
C ALA A 62 0.86 10.48 -2.27
N LYS A 63 -0.11 11.39 -2.23
CA LYS A 63 0.01 12.64 -1.46
C LYS A 63 0.19 12.41 0.03
N LYS A 64 -0.51 11.43 0.62
CA LYS A 64 -0.38 11.10 2.04
C LYS A 64 1.00 10.55 2.37
N LEU A 65 1.53 9.63 1.57
CA LEU A 65 2.88 9.09 1.74
C LEU A 65 3.95 10.19 1.63
N GLN A 66 3.82 11.11 0.66
CA GLN A 66 4.72 12.26 0.53
C GLN A 66 4.68 13.18 1.75
N LEU A 67 3.51 13.48 2.28
CA LEU A 67 3.36 14.30 3.50
C LEU A 67 4.03 13.66 4.71
N GLU A 68 4.06 12.33 4.77
CA GLU A 68 4.77 11.55 5.78
C GLU A 68 6.27 11.37 5.45
N LYS A 69 6.79 12.05 4.42
CA LYS A 69 8.19 12.02 3.98
C LYS A 69 8.69 10.64 3.55
N VAL A 70 7.80 9.77 3.12
CA VAL A 70 8.15 8.51 2.46
C VAL A 70 8.59 8.82 1.03
N ASN A 71 9.71 8.25 0.59
CA ASN A 71 10.10 8.32 -0.82
C ASN A 71 9.16 7.44 -1.64
N ILE A 72 8.47 8.05 -2.61
CA ILE A 72 7.48 7.40 -3.48
C ILE A 72 7.90 7.37 -4.95
N ASP A 73 9.19 7.53 -5.27
CA ASP A 73 9.68 7.50 -6.66
C ASP A 73 9.36 6.16 -7.36
N ASN A 74 9.10 5.12 -6.57
CA ASN A 74 8.71 3.78 -7.03
C ASN A 74 7.23 3.42 -6.74
N LEU A 75 6.40 4.41 -6.43
CA LEU A 75 4.95 4.24 -6.40
C LEU A 75 4.40 4.52 -7.80
N ILE A 76 3.84 3.51 -8.42
CA ILE A 76 3.34 3.55 -9.79
C ILE A 76 1.85 3.86 -9.76
N LEU A 77 1.43 4.87 -10.53
CA LEU A 77 0.03 5.13 -10.82
C LEU A 77 -0.32 4.47 -12.16
N THR A 78 -1.41 3.71 -12.21
CA THR A 78 -1.80 2.93 -13.40
C THR A 78 -3.26 3.15 -13.77
N GLU A 79 -3.54 3.18 -15.06
CA GLU A 79 -4.90 3.16 -15.60
C GLU A 79 -5.45 1.72 -15.74
N GLU A 80 -4.59 0.70 -15.59
CA GLU A 80 -4.91 -0.72 -15.81
C GLU A 80 -5.94 -1.24 -14.80
N ALA A 81 -5.89 -0.76 -13.56
CA ALA A 81 -6.82 -1.17 -12.50
C ALA A 81 -7.03 -0.05 -11.48
N LYS A 82 -8.08 -0.17 -10.69
CA LYS A 82 -8.42 0.81 -9.65
C LYS A 82 -7.64 0.56 -8.36
N THR A 83 -7.50 1.61 -7.58
CA THR A 83 -6.92 1.55 -6.22
C THR A 83 -7.73 0.63 -5.33
N ALA A 84 -7.04 -0.19 -4.53
CA ALA A 84 -7.69 -1.09 -3.59
C ALA A 84 -8.50 -0.33 -2.53
N ILE A 85 -9.70 -0.85 -2.25
CA ILE A 85 -10.61 -0.33 -1.23
C ILE A 85 -11.02 -1.46 -0.31
N THR A 86 -10.97 -1.19 1.00
CA THR A 86 -11.53 -2.06 2.03
C THR A 86 -12.60 -1.30 2.79
N PHE A 87 -13.79 -1.88 2.92
CA PHE A 87 -14.79 -1.44 3.88
C PHE A 87 -14.63 -2.22 5.17
N VAL A 88 -14.52 -1.50 6.27
CA VAL A 88 -14.57 -2.06 7.63
C VAL A 88 -15.96 -1.84 8.16
N THR A 89 -16.63 -2.88 8.59
CA THR A 89 -17.95 -2.80 9.22
C THR A 89 -17.90 -3.36 10.63
N LEU A 90 -18.82 -2.89 11.48
CA LEU A 90 -19.00 -3.39 12.83
C LEU A 90 -20.28 -4.21 12.88
N ASP A 91 -20.22 -5.38 13.52
CA ASP A 91 -21.41 -6.17 13.85
C ASP A 91 -22.07 -5.67 15.17
N GLU A 92 -23.12 -6.37 15.61
CA GLU A 92 -23.87 -6.02 16.82
C GLU A 92 -23.02 -6.09 18.10
N ASP A 93 -21.99 -6.94 18.11
CA ASP A 93 -21.06 -7.11 19.24
C ASP A 93 -19.85 -6.15 19.15
N GLY A 94 -19.74 -5.37 18.07
CA GLY A 94 -18.65 -4.44 17.80
C GLY A 94 -17.42 -5.08 17.19
N ASP A 95 -17.52 -6.33 16.76
CA ASP A 95 -16.45 -7.01 16.03
C ASP A 95 -16.33 -6.48 14.60
N ARG A 96 -15.08 -6.46 14.08
CA ARG A 96 -14.76 -5.91 12.78
C ARG A 96 -14.80 -6.99 11.71
N SER A 97 -15.46 -6.68 10.60
CA SER A 97 -15.31 -7.42 9.34
C SER A 97 -14.72 -6.52 8.25
N PHE A 98 -14.05 -7.16 7.28
CA PHE A 98 -13.32 -6.48 6.21
C PHE A 98 -13.79 -7.00 4.86
N ASP A 99 -14.29 -6.09 4.02
CA ASP A 99 -14.71 -6.40 2.66
C ASP A 99 -13.81 -5.68 1.64
N PHE A 100 -13.13 -6.45 0.77
CA PHE A 100 -12.32 -5.94 -0.32
C PHE A 100 -13.20 -5.72 -1.54
N TYR A 101 -13.29 -4.46 -2.00
CA TYR A 101 -14.25 -4.09 -3.05
C TYR A 101 -13.66 -4.08 -4.46
N ILE A 102 -12.35 -3.98 -4.58
CA ILE A 102 -11.65 -4.00 -5.87
C ILE A 102 -10.79 -5.26 -5.92
N ASP A 103 -11.18 -6.20 -6.80
CA ASP A 103 -10.46 -7.45 -6.98
C ASP A 103 -10.51 -7.88 -8.46
N PRO A 104 -9.36 -7.95 -9.14
CA PRO A 104 -8.03 -7.53 -8.68
C PRO A 104 -7.85 -6.02 -8.67
N SER A 105 -7.21 -5.52 -7.62
CA SER A 105 -6.83 -4.11 -7.48
C SER A 105 -5.46 -3.81 -8.09
N ALA A 106 -5.13 -2.53 -8.25
CA ALA A 106 -3.92 -2.08 -8.94
C ALA A 106 -2.62 -2.66 -8.37
N ASP A 107 -2.52 -2.88 -7.05
CA ASP A 107 -1.36 -3.47 -6.39
C ASP A 107 -1.02 -4.87 -6.88
N ARG A 108 -2.02 -5.64 -7.36
CA ARG A 108 -1.85 -6.99 -7.93
C ARG A 108 -1.13 -6.99 -9.28
N PHE A 109 -1.11 -5.84 -9.97
CA PHE A 109 -0.51 -5.68 -11.31
C PHE A 109 0.92 -5.12 -11.28
N LEU A 110 1.55 -5.01 -10.11
CA LEU A 110 2.96 -4.61 -10.01
C LEU A 110 3.85 -5.65 -10.71
N ARG A 111 4.65 -5.20 -11.68
CA ARG A 111 5.54 -6.06 -12.46
C ARG A 111 7.00 -5.89 -12.04
N ALA A 112 7.77 -6.96 -12.19
CA ALA A 112 9.19 -6.96 -11.80
C ALA A 112 10.03 -5.95 -12.59
N GLU A 113 9.72 -5.75 -13.88
CA GLU A 113 10.41 -4.78 -14.74
C GLU A 113 10.14 -3.31 -14.39
N GLU A 114 9.08 -3.04 -13.61
CA GLU A 114 8.73 -1.70 -13.15
C GLU A 114 9.53 -1.26 -11.91
N ILE A 115 10.27 -2.19 -11.29
CA ILE A 115 11.03 -1.93 -10.07
C ILE A 115 12.46 -1.53 -10.42
N ASP A 116 12.91 -0.36 -9.95
CA ASP A 116 14.30 0.05 -10.06
C ASP A 116 15.19 -0.76 -9.10
N HIS A 117 15.95 -1.70 -9.68
CA HIS A 117 16.85 -2.56 -8.91
C HIS A 117 17.97 -1.84 -8.18
N LYS A 118 18.39 -0.66 -8.65
CA LYS A 118 19.40 0.16 -7.96
C LYS A 118 18.96 0.59 -6.57
N LEU A 119 17.65 0.56 -6.31
CA LEU A 119 17.11 0.86 -4.99
C LEU A 119 17.59 -0.16 -3.95
N PHE A 120 17.68 -1.45 -4.32
CA PHE A 120 18.12 -2.52 -3.41
C PHE A 120 19.61 -2.42 -3.07
N GLU A 121 20.43 -1.87 -3.96
CA GLU A 121 21.87 -1.68 -3.70
C GLU A 121 22.14 -0.64 -2.61
N LYS A 122 21.22 0.31 -2.42
CA LYS A 122 21.36 1.45 -1.49
C LYS A 122 20.70 1.22 -0.14
N ASN A 123 19.89 0.18 -0.02
CA ASN A 123 19.09 -0.09 1.17
C ASN A 123 19.46 -1.44 1.79
N LYS A 124 19.45 -1.52 3.13
CA LYS A 124 19.87 -2.74 3.86
C LYS A 124 18.75 -3.71 4.16
N ILE A 125 17.53 -3.20 4.25
CA ILE A 125 16.38 -3.98 4.69
C ILE A 125 15.33 -3.88 3.59
N TYR A 126 14.82 -5.03 3.20
CA TYR A 126 13.68 -5.17 2.33
C TYR A 126 12.53 -5.81 3.10
N HIS A 127 11.47 -5.02 3.32
CA HIS A 127 10.23 -5.46 3.95
C HIS A 127 9.15 -5.60 2.88
N PHE A 128 8.38 -6.67 2.90
CA PHE A 128 7.26 -6.84 1.98
C PHE A 128 6.04 -7.43 2.68
N GLY A 129 4.85 -7.13 2.15
CA GLY A 129 3.59 -7.64 2.66
C GLY A 129 3.26 -9.03 2.08
N SER A 130 2.44 -9.79 2.82
CA SER A 130 2.00 -11.13 2.38
C SER A 130 1.03 -11.08 1.20
N ILE A 131 0.23 -10.02 1.07
CA ILE A 131 -0.78 -9.86 0.00
C ILE A 131 -0.10 -9.83 -1.39
N SER A 132 1.05 -9.20 -1.51
CA SER A 132 1.81 -9.16 -2.77
C SER A 132 2.34 -10.52 -3.23
N LEU A 133 2.27 -11.56 -2.37
CA LEU A 133 2.67 -12.93 -2.71
C LEU A 133 1.50 -13.81 -3.17
N ILE A 134 0.27 -13.32 -3.19
CA ILE A 134 -0.92 -14.12 -3.52
C ILE A 134 -0.95 -14.44 -5.02
N ASP A 135 -0.86 -13.41 -5.87
CA ASP A 135 -1.06 -13.53 -7.31
C ASP A 135 0.09 -12.99 -8.14
N GLU A 136 0.17 -13.47 -9.39
CA GLU A 136 1.03 -12.87 -10.42
C GLU A 136 0.36 -11.63 -11.03
N PRO A 137 1.12 -10.62 -11.50
CA PRO A 137 2.60 -10.54 -11.54
C PRO A 137 3.24 -10.04 -10.23
N ALA A 138 2.47 -9.57 -9.25
CA ALA A 138 2.98 -8.96 -8.02
C ALA A 138 3.86 -9.93 -7.20
N ARG A 139 3.55 -11.23 -7.20
CA ARG A 139 4.36 -12.25 -6.53
C ARG A 139 5.76 -12.35 -7.11
N THR A 140 5.90 -12.38 -8.43
CA THR A 140 7.21 -12.37 -9.09
C THR A 140 7.95 -11.06 -8.81
N ALA A 141 7.27 -9.91 -8.88
CA ALA A 141 7.85 -8.62 -8.55
C ALA A 141 8.39 -8.58 -7.11
N THR A 142 7.63 -9.09 -6.15
CA THR A 142 8.03 -9.14 -4.73
C THR A 142 9.24 -10.05 -4.52
N LYS A 143 9.25 -11.24 -5.12
CA LYS A 143 10.36 -12.20 -5.00
C LYS A 143 11.66 -11.71 -5.62
N LYS A 144 11.58 -10.83 -6.60
CA LYS A 144 12.78 -10.29 -7.27
C LYS A 144 13.60 -9.35 -6.38
N GLY A 145 13.03 -8.86 -5.27
CA GLY A 145 13.72 -8.07 -4.26
C GLY A 145 14.45 -8.89 -3.20
N ILE A 146 14.27 -10.22 -3.22
CA ILE A 146 14.92 -11.17 -2.32
C ILE A 146 16.18 -11.70 -3.00
#